data_995f00a878012ba09d5e5d4dbb705ff8
#
_entry.id   995f00a878012ba09d5e5d4dbb705ff8
#
_cell.length_a   1.000
_cell.length_b   1.000
_cell.length_c   1.000
_cell.angle_alpha   90.00
_cell.angle_beta   90.00
_cell.angle_gamma   90.00
#
_symmetry.space_group_name_H-M   'P 1'
#
loop_
_entity.id
_entity.type
_entity.pdbx_description
1 polymer ?
#
loop_
_entity_poly.entity_id
_entity_poly.type
_entity_poly.pdbx_seq_one_letter_code
_entity_poly.pdbx_strand_id
1 'polypeptide(L)'
;MNSREMVDLTNDIILKYYQNDIQLFLDHVDDKVLWYGPAKGQFLSGKQAVLDAWAREKHSLNFTLGNIWLDHISSNSTYCEVMASFPVTTHYPDGGSITMDQIIHITWCERKTEDKKEKIPRMLVIHISDLYQKHKADNIYPVHLNEVYNGRLPVMEPGKRLYFRGMDSSDLYLLSNTIMWVESTTYGRHSILHTMDGDFQASAPTAALEKEHPDLLIRCHECYLVNPRYIVTIKRFSVTLINGKTLPIPEKKYTAFKKAVHEKWAEDKTK
;
A
#
# COMPACT_ATOMS: atom_id res chain seq x y z
N MET A 1 -1.27 -1.03 -37.74
CA MET A 1 -2.06 -0.08 -36.94
C MET A 1 -1.41 1.29 -37.00
N ASN A 2 -2.19 2.36 -37.09
CA ASN A 2 -1.66 3.74 -37.11
C ASN A 2 -1.39 4.20 -35.66
N SER A 3 -0.12 4.34 -35.28
CA SER A 3 0.25 4.68 -33.91
C SER A 3 -0.23 6.07 -33.48
N ARG A 4 -0.20 7.06 -34.37
CA ARG A 4 -0.67 8.41 -34.09
C ARG A 4 -2.16 8.45 -33.81
N GLU A 5 -2.94 7.75 -34.61
CA GLU A 5 -4.38 7.63 -34.40
C GLU A 5 -4.70 6.96 -33.04
N MET A 6 -3.92 5.95 -32.61
CA MET A 6 -4.11 5.31 -31.31
C MET A 6 -3.72 6.20 -30.14
N VAL A 7 -2.70 7.02 -30.30
CA VAL A 7 -2.32 8.04 -29.30
C VAL A 7 -3.45 9.08 -29.16
N ASP A 8 -3.94 9.61 -30.28
CA ASP A 8 -5.01 10.61 -30.27
C ASP A 8 -6.31 10.03 -29.66
N LEU A 9 -6.68 8.82 -30.05
CA LEU A 9 -7.87 8.12 -29.50
C LEU A 9 -7.71 7.83 -28.00
N THR A 10 -6.50 7.43 -27.56
CA THR A 10 -6.23 7.24 -26.12
C THR A 10 -6.40 8.54 -25.34
N ASN A 11 -5.91 9.66 -25.87
CA ASN A 11 -6.09 10.96 -25.25
C ASN A 11 -7.57 11.32 -25.11
N ASP A 12 -8.36 11.15 -26.16
CA ASP A 12 -9.79 11.46 -26.15
C ASP A 12 -10.54 10.60 -25.14
N ILE A 13 -10.19 9.30 -25.06
CA ILE A 13 -10.77 8.39 -24.07
C ILE A 13 -10.44 8.86 -22.66
N ILE A 14 -9.20 9.20 -22.36
CA ILE A 14 -8.78 9.68 -21.03
C ILE A 14 -9.54 10.95 -20.66
N LEU A 15 -9.58 11.94 -21.54
CA LEU A 15 -10.26 13.21 -21.28
C LEU A 15 -11.76 13.02 -20.99
N LYS A 16 -12.45 12.21 -21.77
CA LYS A 16 -13.87 11.93 -21.58
C LYS A 16 -14.15 11.10 -20.31
N TYR A 17 -13.32 10.09 -20.07
CA TYR A 17 -13.43 9.23 -18.88
C TYR A 17 -13.41 10.07 -17.59
N TYR A 18 -12.47 11.00 -17.46
CA TYR A 18 -12.38 11.86 -16.29
C TYR A 18 -13.39 13.01 -16.27
N GLN A 19 -14.15 13.20 -17.33
CA GLN A 19 -15.37 14.03 -17.38
C GLN A 19 -16.63 13.25 -16.98
N ASN A 20 -16.48 11.99 -16.52
CA ASN A 20 -17.56 11.05 -16.28
C ASN A 20 -18.35 10.63 -17.54
N ASP A 21 -17.78 10.82 -18.73
CA ASP A 21 -18.30 10.30 -20.00
C ASP A 21 -17.49 9.06 -20.40
N ILE A 22 -18.00 7.91 -20.01
CA ILE A 22 -17.33 6.62 -20.24
C ILE A 22 -17.69 5.95 -21.56
N GLN A 23 -18.59 6.53 -22.36
CA GLN A 23 -19.12 5.85 -23.54
C GLN A 23 -18.01 5.51 -24.55
N LEU A 24 -17.15 6.48 -24.85
CA LEU A 24 -16.05 6.28 -25.78
C LEU A 24 -15.09 5.17 -25.33
N PHE A 25 -14.85 5.05 -24.01
CA PHE A 25 -14.08 3.96 -23.43
C PHE A 25 -14.79 2.62 -23.65
N LEU A 26 -16.07 2.50 -23.31
CA LEU A 26 -16.83 1.25 -23.44
C LEU A 26 -16.96 0.80 -24.89
N ASP A 27 -17.06 1.72 -25.83
CA ASP A 27 -17.15 1.42 -27.26
C ASP A 27 -15.88 0.78 -27.81
N HIS A 28 -14.74 1.02 -27.17
CA HIS A 28 -13.44 0.51 -27.61
C HIS A 28 -12.90 -0.67 -26.76
N VAL A 29 -13.62 -1.10 -25.75
CA VAL A 29 -13.23 -2.30 -24.96
C VAL A 29 -13.36 -3.55 -25.81
N ASP A 30 -12.28 -4.39 -25.84
CA ASP A 30 -12.30 -5.70 -26.51
C ASP A 30 -13.11 -6.72 -25.71
N ASP A 31 -13.74 -7.67 -26.38
CA ASP A 31 -14.50 -8.74 -25.71
C ASP A 31 -13.63 -9.59 -24.77
N LYS A 32 -12.34 -9.66 -25.05
CA LYS A 32 -11.33 -10.39 -24.25
C LYS A 32 -10.43 -9.46 -23.43
N VAL A 33 -10.88 -8.26 -23.14
CA VAL A 33 -10.06 -7.28 -22.40
C VAL A 33 -9.57 -7.82 -21.08
N LEU A 34 -8.35 -7.45 -20.74
CA LEU A 34 -7.80 -7.59 -19.39
C LEU A 34 -7.61 -6.19 -18.83
N TRP A 35 -8.33 -5.87 -17.77
CA TRP A 35 -8.26 -4.58 -17.10
C TRP A 35 -7.65 -4.74 -15.71
N TYR A 36 -6.55 -4.06 -15.46
CA TYR A 36 -5.86 -3.99 -14.17
C TYR A 36 -5.96 -2.56 -13.63
N GLY A 37 -6.65 -2.41 -12.52
CA GLY A 37 -6.74 -1.14 -11.82
C GLY A 37 -5.62 -0.93 -10.81
N PRO A 38 -5.52 0.29 -10.24
CA PRO A 38 -4.44 0.67 -9.35
C PRO A 38 -4.54 0.05 -7.95
N ALA A 39 -5.70 -0.46 -7.54
CA ALA A 39 -5.90 -1.00 -6.22
C ALA A 39 -5.75 -2.53 -6.18
N LYS A 40 -5.38 -3.05 -5.01
CA LYS A 40 -5.26 -4.49 -4.79
C LYS A 40 -6.59 -5.21 -5.11
N GLY A 41 -6.51 -6.20 -6.00
CA GLY A 41 -7.68 -7.00 -6.40
C GLY A 41 -8.55 -6.38 -7.50
N GLN A 42 -8.21 -5.21 -7.98
CA GLN A 42 -8.87 -4.61 -9.16
C GLN A 42 -8.38 -5.28 -10.44
N PHE A 43 -8.98 -6.39 -10.77
CA PHE A 43 -8.74 -7.14 -12.00
C PHE A 43 -10.06 -7.57 -12.61
N LEU A 44 -10.28 -7.21 -13.89
CA LEU A 44 -11.44 -7.58 -14.66
C LEU A 44 -10.99 -8.32 -15.94
N SER A 45 -11.69 -9.38 -16.28
CA SER A 45 -11.43 -10.17 -17.49
C SER A 45 -12.69 -10.26 -18.33
N GLY A 46 -12.59 -9.79 -19.58
CA GLY A 46 -13.66 -9.74 -20.54
C GLY A 46 -14.55 -8.48 -20.43
N LYS A 47 -15.12 -8.10 -21.58
CA LYS A 47 -15.94 -6.89 -21.72
C LYS A 47 -17.12 -6.88 -20.75
N GLN A 48 -17.79 -8.00 -20.56
CA GLN A 48 -18.96 -8.05 -19.68
C GLN A 48 -18.59 -7.71 -18.22
N ALA A 49 -17.45 -8.21 -17.73
CA ALA A 49 -16.98 -7.90 -16.38
C ALA A 49 -16.71 -6.39 -16.20
N VAL A 50 -16.20 -5.73 -17.24
CA VAL A 50 -15.99 -4.27 -17.26
C VAL A 50 -17.32 -3.54 -17.24
N LEU A 51 -18.28 -3.92 -18.09
CA LEU A 51 -19.61 -3.33 -18.13
C LEU A 51 -20.34 -3.47 -16.79
N ASP A 52 -20.29 -4.64 -16.17
CA ASP A 52 -20.92 -4.92 -14.86
C ASP A 52 -20.26 -4.12 -13.74
N ALA A 53 -18.95 -3.91 -13.80
CA ALA A 53 -18.24 -3.08 -12.82
C ALA A 53 -18.70 -1.61 -12.91
N TRP A 54 -18.76 -1.05 -14.11
CA TRP A 54 -19.25 0.32 -14.33
C TRP A 54 -20.72 0.51 -14.02
N ALA A 55 -21.56 -0.47 -14.35
CA ALA A 55 -23.00 -0.40 -14.00
C ALA A 55 -23.22 -0.35 -12.48
N ARG A 56 -22.30 -0.89 -11.69
CA ARG A 56 -22.34 -0.84 -10.22
C ARG A 56 -21.66 0.40 -9.65
N GLU A 57 -20.80 1.05 -10.43
CA GLU A 57 -20.10 2.26 -9.99
C GLU A 57 -21.09 3.40 -9.80
N LYS A 58 -21.14 3.94 -8.59
CA LYS A 58 -21.99 5.10 -8.26
C LYS A 58 -21.17 6.04 -7.39
N HIS A 59 -20.73 7.12 -7.96
CA HIS A 59 -20.03 8.17 -7.23
C HIS A 59 -20.43 9.56 -7.73
N SER A 60 -20.12 10.57 -6.91
CA SER A 60 -20.26 11.99 -7.25
C SER A 60 -18.88 12.68 -7.27
N LEU A 61 -17.85 11.94 -7.68
CA LEU A 61 -16.49 12.45 -7.78
C LEU A 61 -16.36 13.33 -9.01
N ASN A 62 -15.59 14.40 -8.86
CA ASN A 62 -15.12 15.23 -9.96
C ASN A 62 -13.61 15.14 -10.05
N PHE A 63 -13.08 15.31 -11.26
CA PHE A 63 -11.65 15.14 -11.52
C PHE A 63 -11.08 16.36 -12.22
N THR A 64 -9.86 16.71 -11.88
CA THR A 64 -9.05 17.69 -12.61
C THR A 64 -7.78 17.00 -13.09
N LEU A 65 -7.53 17.07 -14.40
CA LEU A 65 -6.32 16.53 -14.99
C LEU A 65 -5.26 17.62 -15.12
N GLY A 66 -4.01 17.26 -14.85
CA GLY A 66 -2.86 18.07 -15.25
C GLY A 66 -2.45 17.79 -16.69
N ASN A 67 -1.23 18.19 -17.05
CA ASN A 67 -0.71 17.94 -18.39
C ASN A 67 -0.56 16.44 -18.64
N ILE A 68 -1.18 15.96 -19.72
CA ILE A 68 -1.09 14.57 -20.14
C ILE A 68 0.10 14.41 -21.07
N TRP A 69 1.03 13.54 -20.68
CA TRP A 69 2.04 13.04 -21.58
C TRP A 69 1.56 11.72 -22.15
N LEU A 70 1.63 11.60 -23.48
CA LEU A 70 1.28 10.36 -24.20
C LEU A 70 2.38 10.04 -25.19
N ASP A 71 2.70 8.76 -25.31
CA ASP A 71 3.59 8.26 -26.34
C ASP A 71 3.20 6.84 -26.76
N HIS A 72 3.53 6.49 -28.00
CA HIS A 72 3.46 5.12 -28.44
C HIS A 72 4.77 4.41 -28.12
N ILE A 73 4.67 3.22 -27.53
CA ILE A 73 5.84 2.45 -27.08
C ILE A 73 6.27 1.48 -28.17
N SER A 74 5.32 0.79 -28.77
CA SER A 74 5.56 -0.27 -29.75
C SER A 74 4.34 -0.44 -30.66
N SER A 75 4.56 -0.76 -31.91
CA SER A 75 3.46 -1.11 -32.83
C SER A 75 3.91 -2.04 -33.96
N ASN A 76 2.96 -2.80 -34.47
CA ASN A 76 3.11 -3.57 -35.70
C ASN A 76 1.79 -3.54 -36.50
N SER A 77 1.63 -4.45 -37.45
CA SER A 77 0.42 -4.54 -38.26
C SER A 77 -0.85 -4.94 -37.48
N THR A 78 -0.74 -5.47 -36.26
CA THR A 78 -1.86 -6.07 -35.51
C THR A 78 -2.11 -5.44 -34.16
N TYR A 79 -1.11 -4.78 -33.57
CA TYR A 79 -1.25 -4.11 -32.28
C TYR A 79 -0.48 -2.79 -32.21
N CYS A 80 -0.84 -1.95 -31.23
CA CYS A 80 -0.14 -0.74 -30.84
C CYS A 80 -0.20 -0.60 -29.32
N GLU A 81 0.91 -0.25 -28.70
CA GLU A 81 1.00 0.00 -27.28
C GLU A 81 1.19 1.49 -27.03
N VAL A 82 0.30 2.07 -26.23
CA VAL A 82 0.29 3.47 -25.86
C VAL A 82 0.41 3.59 -24.36
N MET A 83 1.26 4.52 -23.91
CA MET A 83 1.40 4.88 -22.51
C MET A 83 1.02 6.33 -22.32
N ALA A 84 0.26 6.60 -21.27
CA ALA A 84 -0.08 7.94 -20.81
C ALA A 84 0.42 8.13 -19.37
N SER A 85 0.88 9.34 -19.04
CA SER A 85 1.23 9.74 -17.67
C SER A 85 0.73 11.14 -17.41
N PHE A 86 0.03 11.35 -16.31
CA PHE A 86 -0.55 12.64 -15.94
C PHE A 86 -0.92 12.68 -14.45
N PRO A 87 -0.89 13.86 -13.83
CA PRO A 87 -1.47 14.05 -12.52
C PRO A 87 -3.00 14.13 -12.63
N VAL A 88 -3.69 13.43 -11.75
CA VAL A 88 -5.14 13.52 -11.58
C VAL A 88 -5.48 13.94 -10.14
N THR A 89 -6.30 14.96 -10.01
CA THR A 89 -6.86 15.39 -8.73
C THR A 89 -8.31 14.92 -8.64
N THR A 90 -8.58 14.06 -7.68
CA THR A 90 -9.94 13.63 -7.34
C THR A 90 -10.52 14.58 -6.30
N HIS A 91 -11.69 15.16 -6.59
CA HIS A 91 -12.44 16.02 -5.68
C HIS A 91 -13.61 15.25 -5.08
N TYR A 92 -13.70 15.22 -3.77
CA TYR A 92 -14.73 14.55 -3.02
C TYR A 92 -15.89 15.52 -2.67
N PRO A 93 -17.13 15.01 -2.51
CA PRO A 93 -18.30 15.85 -2.19
C PRO A 93 -18.18 16.61 -0.86
N ASP A 94 -17.36 16.12 0.07
CA ASP A 94 -17.07 16.76 1.36
C ASP A 94 -16.08 17.93 1.29
N GLY A 95 -15.61 18.27 0.07
CA GLY A 95 -14.61 19.32 -0.17
C GLY A 95 -13.16 18.85 -0.08
N GLY A 96 -12.91 17.59 0.27
CA GLY A 96 -11.57 17.00 0.22
C GLY A 96 -11.08 16.77 -1.20
N SER A 97 -9.76 16.73 -1.39
CA SER A 97 -9.16 16.35 -2.67
C SER A 97 -7.87 15.57 -2.50
N ILE A 98 -7.59 14.69 -3.45
CA ILE A 98 -6.36 13.91 -3.52
C ILE A 98 -5.79 14.02 -4.92
N THR A 99 -4.50 14.37 -5.02
CA THR A 99 -3.77 14.37 -6.29
C THR A 99 -2.81 13.19 -6.33
N MET A 100 -2.86 12.44 -7.41
CA MET A 100 -1.95 11.31 -7.68
C MET A 100 -1.44 11.41 -9.11
N ASP A 101 -0.18 11.02 -9.34
CA ASP A 101 0.32 10.83 -10.68
C ASP A 101 -0.10 9.43 -11.14
N GLN A 102 -0.75 9.35 -12.29
CA GLN A 102 -1.25 8.11 -12.85
C GLN A 102 -0.50 7.74 -14.13
N ILE A 103 -0.24 6.45 -14.28
CA ILE A 103 0.21 5.85 -15.55
C ILE A 103 -0.89 4.94 -16.06
N ILE A 104 -1.21 5.09 -17.35
CA ILE A 104 -2.11 4.18 -18.06
C ILE A 104 -1.34 3.57 -19.24
N HIS A 105 -1.33 2.25 -19.31
CA HIS A 105 -0.81 1.50 -20.43
C HIS A 105 -1.94 0.76 -21.13
N ILE A 106 -2.08 0.98 -22.43
CA ILE A 106 -3.12 0.36 -23.27
C ILE A 106 -2.45 -0.39 -24.41
N THR A 107 -2.79 -1.68 -24.52
CA THR A 107 -2.51 -2.47 -25.73
C THR A 107 -3.74 -2.44 -26.63
N TRP A 108 -3.62 -1.75 -27.75
CA TRP A 108 -4.61 -1.71 -28.81
C TRP A 108 -4.45 -2.89 -29.76
N CYS A 109 -5.57 -3.43 -30.25
CA CYS A 109 -5.62 -4.42 -31.32
C CYS A 109 -6.72 -4.05 -32.33
N GLU A 110 -6.65 -4.59 -33.54
CA GLU A 110 -7.72 -4.44 -34.53
C GLU A 110 -8.65 -5.64 -34.49
N ARG A 111 -9.95 -5.38 -34.48
CA ARG A 111 -11.00 -6.39 -34.68
C ARG A 111 -11.80 -6.08 -35.93
N LYS A 112 -12.16 -7.12 -36.67
CA LYS A 112 -13.07 -6.95 -37.80
C LYS A 112 -14.49 -6.74 -37.30
N THR A 113 -15.23 -5.85 -37.96
CA THR A 113 -16.68 -5.72 -37.74
C THR A 113 -17.40 -7.01 -38.06
N GLU A 114 -18.63 -7.18 -37.60
CA GLU A 114 -19.44 -8.40 -37.85
C GLU A 114 -19.59 -8.71 -39.36
N ASP A 115 -19.73 -7.69 -40.17
CA ASP A 115 -19.79 -7.79 -41.63
C ASP A 115 -18.43 -8.04 -42.31
N LYS A 116 -17.33 -8.05 -41.51
CA LYS A 116 -15.92 -8.23 -41.92
C LYS A 116 -15.39 -7.21 -42.91
N LYS A 117 -16.08 -6.07 -43.08
CA LYS A 117 -15.68 -5.04 -44.05
C LYS A 117 -14.70 -4.04 -43.47
N GLU A 118 -14.84 -3.72 -42.18
CA GLU A 118 -14.01 -2.74 -41.52
C GLU A 118 -13.22 -3.34 -40.37
N LYS A 119 -12.12 -2.70 -40.05
CA LYS A 119 -11.34 -2.98 -38.84
C LYS A 119 -11.49 -1.84 -37.86
N ILE A 120 -11.81 -2.17 -36.65
CA ILE A 120 -11.99 -1.21 -35.56
C ILE A 120 -10.94 -1.44 -34.48
N PRO A 121 -10.38 -0.36 -33.90
CA PRO A 121 -9.45 -0.47 -32.79
C PRO A 121 -10.19 -0.89 -31.51
N ARG A 122 -9.58 -1.80 -30.76
CA ARG A 122 -10.08 -2.31 -29.49
C ARG A 122 -8.96 -2.34 -28.45
N MET A 123 -9.26 -1.98 -27.21
CA MET A 123 -8.36 -2.09 -26.07
C MET A 123 -8.36 -3.52 -25.54
N LEU A 124 -7.25 -4.23 -25.72
CA LEU A 124 -7.08 -5.62 -25.32
C LEU A 124 -6.54 -5.74 -23.90
N VAL A 125 -5.57 -4.89 -23.55
CA VAL A 125 -5.05 -4.78 -22.17
C VAL A 125 -5.10 -3.32 -21.76
N ILE A 126 -5.56 -3.08 -20.54
CA ILE A 126 -5.60 -1.77 -19.90
C ILE A 126 -4.96 -1.95 -18.52
N HIS A 127 -3.88 -1.28 -18.28
CA HIS A 127 -3.22 -1.28 -16.97
C HIS A 127 -3.13 0.16 -16.44
N ILE A 128 -3.62 0.36 -15.23
CA ILE A 128 -3.64 1.65 -14.55
C ILE A 128 -2.83 1.51 -13.26
N SER A 129 -1.90 2.42 -13.06
CA SER A 129 -1.09 2.51 -11.85
C SER A 129 -1.10 3.92 -11.32
N ASP A 130 -1.36 4.06 -10.02
CA ASP A 130 -1.15 5.32 -9.31
C ASP A 130 0.27 5.34 -8.74
N LEU A 131 1.01 6.39 -9.05
CA LEU A 131 2.38 6.54 -8.58
C LEU A 131 2.36 7.14 -7.18
N TYR A 132 3.09 6.52 -6.27
CA TYR A 132 3.39 7.13 -4.99
C TYR A 132 4.48 8.19 -5.14
N GLN A 133 4.46 9.21 -4.28
CA GLN A 133 5.54 10.19 -4.23
C GLN A 133 6.84 9.53 -3.81
N LYS A 134 7.87 9.68 -4.63
CA LYS A 134 9.20 9.13 -4.35
C LYS A 134 9.91 10.00 -3.33
N HIS A 135 10.39 9.41 -2.24
CA HIS A 135 11.30 10.11 -1.35
C HIS A 135 12.65 10.33 -2.04
N LYS A 136 13.28 11.48 -1.82
CA LYS A 136 14.56 11.84 -2.48
C LYS A 136 15.72 10.89 -2.21
N ALA A 137 15.66 10.15 -1.11
CA ALA A 137 16.65 9.15 -0.74
C ALA A 137 16.35 7.75 -1.30
N ASP A 138 15.15 7.50 -1.86
CA ASP A 138 14.79 6.24 -2.49
C ASP A 138 15.41 6.15 -3.88
N ASN A 139 15.85 4.95 -4.26
CA ASN A 139 16.33 4.68 -5.61
C ASN A 139 15.32 3.81 -6.37
N ILE A 140 15.32 2.50 -6.13
CA ILE A 140 14.43 1.54 -6.81
C ILE A 140 13.24 1.19 -5.91
N TYR A 141 13.49 0.98 -4.62
CA TYR A 141 12.46 0.57 -3.67
C TYR A 141 11.99 1.74 -2.79
N PRO A 142 10.68 1.81 -2.45
CA PRO A 142 10.11 2.87 -1.64
C PRO A 142 10.33 2.61 -0.14
N VAL A 143 11.56 2.61 0.33
CA VAL A 143 11.91 2.34 1.74
C VAL A 143 11.48 3.45 2.69
N HIS A 144 11.25 4.68 2.17
CA HIS A 144 10.81 5.86 2.94
C HIS A 144 9.36 6.25 2.63
N LEU A 145 8.54 5.27 2.19
CA LEU A 145 7.15 5.55 1.78
C LEU A 145 6.34 6.23 2.90
N ASN A 146 6.55 5.81 4.16
CA ASN A 146 5.87 6.40 5.32
C ASN A 146 6.24 7.86 5.56
N GLU A 147 7.45 8.28 5.21
CA GLU A 147 7.90 9.66 5.36
C GLU A 147 7.26 10.59 4.33
N VAL A 148 6.95 10.06 3.15
CA VAL A 148 6.32 10.80 2.05
C VAL A 148 4.82 10.96 2.25
N TYR A 149 4.15 9.94 2.80
CA TYR A 149 2.71 9.93 3.01
C TYR A 149 2.29 10.36 4.43
N ASN A 150 2.89 11.42 4.95
CA ASN A 150 2.56 11.99 6.26
C ASN A 150 1.04 12.06 6.50
N GLY A 151 0.52 11.17 7.36
CA GLY A 151 -0.83 11.22 7.93
C GLY A 151 -1.90 10.37 7.24
N ARG A 152 -1.61 9.59 6.20
CA ARG A 152 -2.59 8.72 5.52
C ARG A 152 -2.27 7.22 5.55
N LEU A 153 -1.01 6.87 5.61
CA LEU A 153 -0.60 5.58 6.17
C LEU A 153 -0.51 5.79 7.70
N PRO A 154 -0.77 4.78 8.53
CA PRO A 154 -0.54 4.92 9.96
C PRO A 154 0.88 5.42 10.12
N VAL A 155 1.02 6.69 10.54
CA VAL A 155 2.32 7.34 10.72
C VAL A 155 3.05 6.55 11.77
N MET A 156 3.92 5.69 11.31
CA MET A 156 4.99 5.22 12.14
C MET A 156 5.97 6.39 12.16
N GLU A 157 6.00 7.16 13.27
CA GLU A 157 7.08 8.11 13.50
C GLU A 157 8.39 7.43 13.11
N PRO A 158 9.30 8.15 12.42
CA PRO A 158 10.58 7.58 12.06
C PRO A 158 11.19 6.98 13.31
N GLY A 159 11.30 5.67 13.32
CA GLY A 159 11.81 4.95 14.49
C GLY A 159 13.20 5.47 14.84
N LYS A 160 13.43 5.72 16.11
CA LYS A 160 14.80 5.98 16.56
C LYS A 160 15.63 4.76 16.25
N ARG A 161 16.84 4.96 15.72
CA ARG A 161 17.78 3.87 15.55
C ARG A 161 18.27 3.45 16.93
N LEU A 162 18.01 2.20 17.30
CA LEU A 162 18.42 1.60 18.56
C LEU A 162 19.59 0.65 18.29
N TYR A 163 20.53 0.62 19.22
CA TYR A 163 21.67 -0.28 19.20
C TYR A 163 21.42 -1.45 20.15
N PHE A 164 21.72 -2.67 19.68
CA PHE A 164 21.73 -3.88 20.49
C PHE A 164 22.99 -4.69 20.19
N ARG A 165 23.53 -5.34 21.19
CA ARG A 165 24.60 -6.31 21.02
C ARG A 165 24.01 -7.65 20.58
N GLY A 166 24.40 -8.16 19.43
CA GLY A 166 24.02 -9.50 18.97
C GLY A 166 24.71 -10.61 19.76
N MET A 167 24.13 -11.81 19.76
CA MET A 167 24.72 -13.00 20.42
C MET A 167 26.03 -13.45 19.77
N ASP A 168 26.18 -13.24 18.49
CA ASP A 168 27.40 -13.52 17.70
C ASP A 168 28.45 -12.40 17.77
N SER A 169 28.30 -11.51 18.76
CA SER A 169 29.13 -10.31 18.91
C SER A 169 28.95 -9.26 17.82
N SER A 170 27.97 -9.40 16.95
CA SER A 170 27.61 -8.37 15.97
C SER A 170 26.99 -7.13 16.63
N ASP A 171 27.03 -6.02 15.92
CA ASP A 171 26.31 -4.80 16.29
C ASP A 171 25.01 -4.72 15.50
N LEU A 172 23.88 -4.71 16.19
CA LEU A 172 22.55 -4.61 15.60
C LEU A 172 22.04 -3.19 15.70
N TYR A 173 21.70 -2.58 14.57
CA TYR A 173 21.10 -1.24 14.48
C TYR A 173 19.68 -1.35 13.95
N LEU A 174 18.71 -1.44 14.85
CA LEU A 174 17.31 -1.64 14.51
C LEU A 174 16.51 -0.34 14.67
N LEU A 175 15.50 -0.15 13.85
CA LEU A 175 14.56 0.95 14.04
C LEU A 175 13.54 0.59 15.12
N SER A 176 13.31 1.48 16.09
CA SER A 176 12.38 1.25 17.20
C SER A 176 10.97 0.92 16.72
N ASN A 177 10.57 1.50 15.60
CA ASN A 177 9.26 1.29 14.99
C ASN A 177 9.14 -0.01 14.19
N THR A 178 10.19 -0.81 14.05
CA THR A 178 10.08 -2.16 13.45
C THR A 178 9.95 -3.25 14.51
N ILE A 179 10.32 -2.97 15.76
CA ILE A 179 10.28 -3.94 16.85
C ILE A 179 8.84 -4.14 17.33
N MET A 180 8.28 -5.34 17.16
CA MET A 180 6.90 -5.68 17.51
C MET A 180 6.78 -6.26 18.92
N TRP A 181 7.62 -7.25 19.24
CA TRP A 181 7.70 -7.84 20.59
C TRP A 181 9.09 -8.43 20.81
N VAL A 182 9.36 -8.72 22.07
CA VAL A 182 10.61 -9.35 22.50
C VAL A 182 10.30 -10.59 23.30
N GLU A 183 11.03 -11.68 23.03
CA GLU A 183 10.92 -12.94 23.70
C GLU A 183 12.21 -13.27 24.47
N SER A 184 12.08 -13.76 25.70
CA SER A 184 13.21 -14.28 26.45
C SER A 184 13.62 -15.65 25.92
N THR A 185 14.92 -15.88 25.73
CA THR A 185 15.41 -17.22 25.42
C THR A 185 15.29 -18.15 26.62
N THR A 186 15.40 -19.48 26.39
CA THR A 186 15.23 -20.54 27.39
C THR A 186 16.05 -20.34 28.67
N TYR A 187 17.19 -19.66 28.59
CA TYR A 187 18.07 -19.40 29.75
C TYR A 187 17.91 -18.00 30.35
N GLY A 188 17.00 -17.18 29.83
CA GLY A 188 16.69 -15.84 30.34
C GLY A 188 17.79 -14.78 30.25
N ARG A 189 18.95 -15.14 29.69
CA ARG A 189 20.13 -14.24 29.56
C ARG A 189 20.14 -13.44 28.27
N HIS A 190 19.41 -13.90 27.27
CA HIS A 190 19.35 -13.33 25.91
C HIS A 190 17.89 -13.15 25.51
N SER A 191 17.67 -12.36 24.50
CA SER A 191 16.34 -12.07 23.98
C SER A 191 16.31 -12.24 22.47
N ILE A 192 15.14 -12.56 21.92
CA ILE A 192 14.83 -12.49 20.50
C ILE A 192 13.97 -11.27 20.27
N LEU A 193 14.45 -10.35 19.44
CA LEU A 193 13.75 -9.17 18.97
C LEU A 193 13.00 -9.56 17.70
N HIS A 194 11.68 -9.65 17.78
CA HIS A 194 10.81 -9.90 16.63
C HIS A 194 10.43 -8.59 15.98
N THR A 195 10.94 -8.36 14.79
CA THR A 195 10.73 -7.12 14.03
C THR A 195 9.92 -7.36 12.76
N MET A 196 9.55 -6.29 12.08
CA MET A 196 8.91 -6.37 10.75
C MET A 196 9.87 -6.93 9.69
N ASP A 197 11.19 -6.78 9.90
CA ASP A 197 12.23 -7.15 8.94
C ASP A 197 12.84 -8.53 9.22
N GLY A 198 12.42 -9.19 10.32
CA GLY A 198 12.92 -10.49 10.74
C GLY A 198 13.21 -10.56 12.24
N ASP A 199 13.79 -11.68 12.65
CA ASP A 199 14.10 -11.97 14.05
C ASP A 199 15.60 -11.79 14.30
N PHE A 200 15.95 -11.07 15.38
CA PHE A 200 17.33 -10.80 15.78
C PHE A 200 17.59 -11.25 17.21
N GLN A 201 18.73 -11.89 17.44
CA GLN A 201 19.10 -12.35 18.78
C GLN A 201 19.98 -11.32 19.49
N ALA A 202 19.51 -10.76 20.59
CA ALA A 202 20.25 -9.78 21.39
C ALA A 202 20.86 -10.42 22.62
N SER A 203 22.10 -10.03 22.93
CA SER A 203 22.86 -10.44 24.12
C SER A 203 22.45 -9.64 25.36
N ALA A 204 21.11 -9.49 25.56
CA ALA A 204 20.54 -8.80 26.70
C ALA A 204 19.28 -9.52 27.17
N PRO A 205 19.03 -9.64 28.49
CA PRO A 205 17.78 -10.19 29.03
C PRO A 205 16.62 -9.21 28.81
N THR A 206 15.40 -9.73 28.69
CA THR A 206 14.19 -8.87 28.52
C THR A 206 14.05 -7.81 29.61
N ALA A 207 14.49 -8.10 30.86
CA ALA A 207 14.45 -7.12 31.95
C ALA A 207 15.36 -5.90 31.73
N ALA A 208 16.51 -6.10 31.09
CA ALA A 208 17.40 -4.99 30.70
C ALA A 208 16.77 -4.15 29.58
N LEU A 209 16.23 -4.80 28.55
CA LEU A 209 15.56 -4.14 27.43
C LEU A 209 14.33 -3.33 27.86
N GLU A 210 13.53 -3.85 28.81
CA GLU A 210 12.41 -3.12 29.38
C GLU A 210 12.84 -1.84 30.10
N LYS A 211 13.93 -1.92 30.87
CA LYS A 211 14.48 -0.78 31.59
C LYS A 211 15.13 0.27 30.67
N GLU A 212 15.77 -0.18 29.61
CA GLU A 212 16.46 0.68 28.63
C GLU A 212 15.48 1.36 27.68
N HIS A 213 14.38 0.68 27.33
CA HIS A 213 13.38 1.17 26.39
C HIS A 213 11.95 1.21 26.99
N PRO A 214 11.73 1.90 28.09
CA PRO A 214 10.43 1.92 28.78
C PRO A 214 9.33 2.57 27.92
N ASP A 215 9.70 3.45 27.01
CA ASP A 215 8.77 4.12 26.09
C ASP A 215 8.34 3.23 24.92
N LEU A 216 9.13 2.22 24.60
CA LEU A 216 8.89 1.34 23.46
C LEU A 216 8.23 0.02 23.87
N LEU A 217 8.60 -0.55 25.01
CA LEU A 217 8.27 -1.93 25.36
C LEU A 217 7.52 -1.98 26.70
N ILE A 218 6.45 -2.76 26.74
CA ILE A 218 5.67 -3.05 27.97
C ILE A 218 5.68 -4.55 28.20
N ARG A 219 5.90 -4.96 29.47
CA ARG A 219 5.89 -6.38 29.84
C ARG A 219 4.47 -6.91 29.91
N CYS A 220 4.13 -7.85 29.03
CA CYS A 220 2.88 -8.59 29.08
C CYS A 220 3.01 -9.92 29.83
N HIS A 221 4.19 -10.55 29.82
CA HIS A 221 4.47 -11.83 30.47
C HIS A 221 5.91 -11.84 31.01
N GLU A 222 6.28 -12.80 31.88
CA GLU A 222 7.67 -12.93 32.34
C GLU A 222 8.69 -13.10 31.19
N CYS A 223 8.26 -13.81 30.14
CA CYS A 223 9.07 -14.07 28.94
C CYS A 223 8.83 -13.07 27.81
N TYR A 224 7.84 -12.17 27.87
CA TYR A 224 7.44 -11.34 26.73
C TYR A 224 7.33 -9.87 27.08
N LEU A 225 7.94 -9.04 26.22
CA LEU A 225 7.66 -7.60 26.10
C LEU A 225 6.93 -7.34 24.80
N VAL A 226 6.06 -6.37 24.76
CA VAL A 226 5.30 -5.99 23.57
C VAL A 226 5.42 -4.49 23.32
N ASN A 227 5.54 -4.11 22.05
CA ASN A 227 5.40 -2.72 21.66
C ASN A 227 3.90 -2.40 21.51
N PRO A 228 3.36 -1.45 22.30
CA PRO A 228 1.94 -1.10 22.29
C PRO A 228 1.42 -0.72 20.91
N ARG A 229 2.24 -0.14 20.05
CA ARG A 229 1.87 0.27 18.67
C ARG A 229 1.37 -0.87 17.80
N TYR A 230 1.78 -2.10 18.10
CA TYR A 230 1.41 -3.29 17.33
C TYR A 230 0.25 -4.07 17.91
N ILE A 231 -0.34 -3.60 19.03
CA ILE A 231 -1.46 -4.25 19.67
C ILE A 231 -2.74 -3.98 18.88
N VAL A 232 -3.39 -5.04 18.41
CA VAL A 232 -4.71 -4.97 17.74
C VAL A 232 -5.83 -5.19 18.76
N THR A 233 -5.68 -6.19 19.63
CA THR A 233 -6.70 -6.48 20.65
C THR A 233 -6.08 -6.96 21.95
N ILE A 234 -6.71 -6.58 23.06
CA ILE A 234 -6.43 -7.15 24.39
C ILE A 234 -7.69 -7.88 24.84
N LYS A 235 -7.64 -9.20 24.86
CA LYS A 235 -8.69 -10.07 25.41
C LYS A 235 -8.28 -10.55 26.81
N ARG A 236 -9.22 -11.18 27.51
CA ARG A 236 -8.92 -11.73 28.82
C ARG A 236 -7.74 -12.69 28.73
N PHE A 237 -6.65 -12.34 29.43
CA PHE A 237 -5.39 -13.07 29.54
C PHE A 237 -4.56 -13.22 28.27
N SER A 238 -4.83 -12.41 27.24
CA SER A 238 -4.04 -12.43 26.01
C SER A 238 -4.01 -11.07 25.29
N VAL A 239 -2.95 -10.82 24.55
CA VAL A 239 -2.80 -9.68 23.64
C VAL A 239 -2.48 -10.20 22.24
N THR A 240 -3.19 -9.70 21.23
CA THR A 240 -2.96 -10.06 19.82
C THR A 240 -2.34 -8.88 19.09
N LEU A 241 -1.29 -9.15 18.34
CA LEU A 241 -0.54 -8.18 17.53
C LEU A 241 -1.02 -8.14 16.08
N ILE A 242 -0.63 -7.11 15.36
CA ILE A 242 -1.03 -6.86 13.96
C ILE A 242 -0.68 -8.01 13.00
N ASN A 243 0.38 -8.78 13.29
CA ASN A 243 0.78 -9.95 12.52
C ASN A 243 0.03 -11.23 12.91
N GLY A 244 -0.98 -11.15 13.79
CA GLY A 244 -1.76 -12.28 14.27
C GLY A 244 -1.13 -13.04 15.46
N LYS A 245 0.10 -12.71 15.87
CA LYS A 245 0.73 -13.32 17.04
C LYS A 245 -0.06 -12.99 18.29
N THR A 246 -0.36 -14.00 19.09
CA THR A 246 -1.02 -13.86 20.38
C THR A 246 -0.05 -14.20 21.51
N LEU A 247 0.12 -13.27 22.45
CA LEU A 247 0.98 -13.41 23.61
C LEU A 247 0.14 -13.53 24.89
N PRO A 248 0.55 -14.36 25.86
CA PRO A 248 -0.18 -14.55 27.12
C PRO A 248 0.01 -13.36 28.07
N ILE A 249 -1.02 -13.07 28.86
CA ILE A 249 -0.97 -12.13 29.98
C ILE A 249 -1.41 -12.88 31.25
N PRO A 250 -0.57 -13.02 32.27
CA PRO A 250 -0.98 -13.63 33.55
C PRO A 250 -2.15 -12.87 34.17
N GLU A 251 -3.10 -13.60 34.76
CA GLU A 251 -4.32 -13.03 35.35
C GLU A 251 -4.02 -11.89 36.32
N LYS A 252 -3.03 -12.06 37.21
CA LYS A 252 -2.61 -11.05 38.19
C LYS A 252 -2.04 -9.77 37.54
N LYS A 253 -1.55 -9.84 36.30
CA LYS A 253 -0.96 -8.69 35.59
C LYS A 253 -1.92 -8.05 34.59
N TYR A 254 -3.06 -8.65 34.29
CA TYR A 254 -3.96 -8.24 33.23
C TYR A 254 -4.43 -6.78 33.36
N THR A 255 -4.93 -6.39 34.55
CA THR A 255 -5.44 -5.03 34.79
C THR A 255 -4.33 -3.99 34.69
N ALA A 256 -3.16 -4.27 35.27
CA ALA A 256 -2.02 -3.37 35.21
C ALA A 256 -1.47 -3.20 33.79
N PHE A 257 -1.37 -4.30 33.03
CA PHE A 257 -0.95 -4.27 31.64
C PHE A 257 -1.92 -3.44 30.77
N LYS A 258 -3.22 -3.70 30.91
CA LYS A 258 -4.23 -2.94 30.16
C LYS A 258 -4.17 -1.45 30.46
N LYS A 259 -3.99 -1.07 31.72
CA LYS A 259 -3.83 0.33 32.13
C LYS A 259 -2.58 0.96 31.48
N ALA A 260 -1.42 0.29 31.56
CA ALA A 260 -0.18 0.79 30.98
C ALA A 260 -0.27 0.99 29.46
N VAL A 261 -0.95 0.09 28.74
CA VAL A 261 -1.20 0.25 27.30
C VAL A 261 -2.10 1.46 27.03
N HIS A 262 -3.17 1.65 27.80
CA HIS A 262 -4.07 2.80 27.63
C HIS A 262 -3.38 4.15 27.91
N GLU A 263 -2.51 4.20 28.94
CA GLU A 263 -1.73 5.41 29.24
C GLU A 263 -0.81 5.79 28.09
N LYS A 264 -0.10 4.82 27.51
CA LYS A 264 0.76 5.03 26.32
C LYS A 264 -0.04 5.54 25.11
N TRP A 265 -1.22 4.99 24.85
CA TRP A 265 -2.09 5.47 23.78
C TRP A 265 -2.66 6.88 24.00
N ALA A 266 -2.83 7.27 25.26
CA ALA A 266 -3.29 8.61 25.59
C ALA A 266 -2.17 9.67 25.39
N GLU A 267 -0.93 9.33 25.72
CA GLU A 267 0.25 10.17 25.49
C GLU A 267 0.53 10.42 24.00
N ASP A 268 0.34 9.39 23.14
CA ASP A 268 0.52 9.52 21.68
C ASP A 268 -0.55 10.41 21.01
N LYS A 269 -1.72 10.62 21.64
CA LYS A 269 -2.77 11.52 21.12
C LYS A 269 -2.54 12.99 21.45
N THR A 270 -1.62 13.30 22.34
CA THR A 270 -1.35 14.67 22.83
C THR A 270 -0.08 15.28 22.23
N LYS A 271 0.66 14.53 21.43
CA LYS A 271 1.79 15.00 20.63
C LYS A 271 1.42 15.14 19.16
#